data_4c28b395fc79999d0383995e1b2ad9a1
#
_entry.id   4c28b395fc79999d0383995e1b2ad9a1
#
_cell.length_a   1.000
_cell.length_b   1.000
_cell.length_c   1.000
_cell.angle_alpha   90.00
_cell.angle_beta   90.00
_cell.angle_gamma   90.00
#
_symmetry.space_group_name_H-M   'P 1'
#
loop_
_entity.id
_entity.type
_entity.pdbx_description
1 polymer ?
#
loop_
_entity_poly.entity_id
_entity_poly.type
_entity_poly.pdbx_seq_one_letter_code
_entity_poly.pdbx_strand_id
1 'polypeptide(L)'
;MEVSAIGKELGRRVFSELQARHVDPWFESHGADEFSDILLCAGLIHDIGNPPFGHFGEYAIREWFQAHLQEMYIGQQRVTDILTPWQLQDLYAFEGNAQSLRLLSKTPYLGENHGFNLSCSVLGTIMKYPICSNDFINNNNPRKYRKIGYYYSEKDVFNDISTTLELNGARHPLSYLLEAADDIAYRTSDLEDAMVKKVITFQKIVSAFRSFCLAHNMPDSVHFHMEQLEHYYQEEVSRTNRKPELTAVQRWSRYIQDVMIQDAVDAFIVNYDKLISGNFTGDLFDNTPSGNIIHAIAEVSEEYIYTSSIKTIPELFGRRVISSLLDQFVPAAILYDSGQPLTFIQHRTIDTISGFYKSMYQKASQGKSEGEKLYLRLLLITDYISGMTDSYAKRLYQELFV
;
A
#
# COMPACT_ATOMS: atom_id res chain seq x y z
N MET A 1 0.00 -8.00 -10.09
CA MET A 1 0.31 -8.33 -11.51
C MET A 1 0.03 -7.14 -12.42
N GLU A 2 -1.17 -6.54 -12.41
CA GLU A 2 -1.52 -5.40 -13.26
C GLU A 2 -0.66 -4.17 -12.98
N VAL A 3 -0.54 -3.74 -11.72
CA VAL A 3 0.35 -2.64 -11.29
C VAL A 3 1.79 -2.84 -11.77
N SER A 4 2.30 -4.06 -11.70
CA SER A 4 3.64 -4.42 -12.16
C SER A 4 3.81 -4.24 -13.69
N ALA A 5 2.80 -4.65 -14.46
CA ALA A 5 2.82 -4.50 -15.91
C ALA A 5 2.72 -3.02 -16.35
N ILE A 6 1.80 -2.27 -15.72
CA ILE A 6 1.63 -0.83 -15.96
C ILE A 6 2.90 -0.07 -15.52
N GLY A 7 3.47 -0.40 -14.36
CA GLY A 7 4.71 0.20 -13.90
C GLY A 7 5.87 0.00 -14.88
N LYS A 8 6.03 -1.22 -15.42
CA LYS A 8 7.02 -1.49 -16.45
C LYS A 8 6.79 -0.67 -17.72
N GLU A 9 5.53 -0.55 -18.15
CA GLU A 9 5.17 0.24 -19.34
C GLU A 9 5.46 1.73 -19.13
N LEU A 10 5.07 2.29 -17.98
CA LEU A 10 5.41 3.67 -17.60
C LEU A 10 6.92 3.89 -17.60
N GLY A 11 7.68 2.97 -17.00
CA GLY A 11 9.14 3.06 -16.98
C GLY A 11 9.75 3.07 -18.37
N ARG A 12 9.29 2.22 -19.27
CA ARG A 12 9.77 2.18 -20.66
C ARG A 12 9.46 3.47 -21.42
N ARG A 13 8.24 3.99 -21.31
CA ARG A 13 7.86 5.23 -22.00
C ARG A 13 8.63 6.42 -21.47
N VAL A 14 8.73 6.56 -20.15
CA VAL A 14 9.52 7.64 -19.51
C VAL A 14 10.98 7.56 -19.95
N PHE A 15 11.60 6.37 -19.91
CA PHE A 15 12.98 6.19 -20.36
C PHE A 15 13.16 6.63 -21.82
N SER A 16 12.29 6.18 -22.72
CA SER A 16 12.36 6.51 -24.14
C SER A 16 12.24 8.02 -24.40
N GLU A 17 11.34 8.70 -23.68
CA GLU A 17 11.17 10.15 -23.77
C GLU A 17 12.40 10.92 -23.23
N LEU A 18 12.95 10.51 -22.08
CA LEU A 18 14.14 11.15 -21.51
C LEU A 18 15.37 10.95 -22.39
N GLN A 19 15.53 9.77 -22.98
CA GLN A 19 16.60 9.47 -23.95
C GLN A 19 16.44 10.31 -25.22
N ALA A 20 15.24 10.36 -25.81
CA ALA A 20 14.98 11.14 -27.02
C ALA A 20 15.21 12.65 -26.83
N ARG A 21 15.05 13.16 -25.63
CA ARG A 21 15.30 14.56 -25.26
C ARG A 21 16.73 14.84 -24.81
N HIS A 22 17.58 13.82 -24.74
CA HIS A 22 18.97 13.93 -24.26
C HIS A 22 19.10 14.62 -22.89
N VAL A 23 18.20 14.27 -21.96
CA VAL A 23 18.09 14.96 -20.66
C VAL A 23 19.30 14.67 -19.78
N ASP A 24 19.82 13.43 -19.81
CA ASP A 24 20.98 13.01 -19.02
C ASP A 24 21.79 11.95 -19.80
N PRO A 25 23.14 12.03 -19.84
CA PRO A 25 23.99 11.04 -20.48
C PRO A 25 23.80 9.60 -20.00
N TRP A 26 23.26 9.40 -18.80
CA TRP A 26 22.95 8.10 -18.25
C TRP A 26 21.98 7.31 -19.16
N PHE A 27 20.97 7.99 -19.70
CA PHE A 27 19.98 7.36 -20.61
C PHE A 27 20.56 6.93 -21.95
N GLU A 28 21.71 7.52 -22.37
CA GLU A 28 22.39 7.12 -23.60
C GLU A 28 23.21 5.82 -23.42
N SER A 29 23.63 5.52 -22.19
CA SER A 29 24.51 4.39 -21.88
C SER A 29 23.81 3.18 -21.26
N HIS A 30 22.50 3.30 -20.92
CA HIS A 30 21.72 2.28 -20.25
C HIS A 30 20.51 1.88 -21.08
N GLY A 31 19.91 0.73 -20.76
CA GLY A 31 18.75 0.20 -21.47
C GLY A 31 17.42 0.50 -20.74
N ALA A 32 16.35 0.64 -21.50
CA ALA A 32 15.02 0.86 -20.94
C ALA A 32 14.57 -0.24 -19.95
N ASP A 33 15.05 -1.47 -20.14
CA ASP A 33 14.71 -2.57 -19.25
C ASP A 33 15.34 -2.42 -17.86
N GLU A 34 16.57 -1.91 -17.75
CA GLU A 34 17.21 -1.65 -16.44
C GLU A 34 16.39 -0.69 -15.58
N PHE A 35 15.84 0.35 -16.20
CA PHE A 35 15.00 1.34 -15.55
C PHE A 35 13.59 0.80 -15.24
N SER A 36 12.95 0.15 -16.23
CA SER A 36 11.57 -0.32 -16.11
C SER A 36 11.42 -1.57 -15.25
N ASP A 37 12.45 -2.41 -15.14
CA ASP A 37 12.41 -3.61 -14.29
C ASP A 37 12.44 -3.27 -12.79
N ILE A 38 12.93 -2.09 -12.39
CA ILE A 38 12.76 -1.58 -11.02
C ILE A 38 11.26 -1.41 -10.72
N LEU A 39 10.51 -0.79 -11.64
CA LEU A 39 9.05 -0.61 -11.49
C LEU A 39 8.28 -1.92 -11.60
N LEU A 40 8.72 -2.85 -12.46
CA LEU A 40 8.18 -4.19 -12.54
C LEU A 40 8.28 -4.90 -11.18
N CYS A 41 9.47 -4.92 -10.59
CA CYS A 41 9.72 -5.53 -9.29
C CYS A 41 8.94 -4.82 -8.18
N ALA A 42 9.00 -3.49 -8.14
CA ALA A 42 8.30 -2.69 -7.13
C ALA A 42 6.78 -2.92 -7.20
N GLY A 43 6.19 -2.96 -8.40
CA GLY A 43 4.77 -3.22 -8.59
C GLY A 43 4.33 -4.64 -8.19
N LEU A 44 5.24 -5.63 -8.20
CA LEU A 44 4.94 -6.98 -7.71
C LEU A 44 4.84 -7.05 -6.18
N ILE A 45 5.55 -6.19 -5.47
CA ILE A 45 5.75 -6.28 -4.02
C ILE A 45 5.16 -5.09 -3.24
N HIS A 46 4.57 -4.08 -3.91
CA HIS A 46 4.14 -2.82 -3.28
C HIS A 46 3.16 -3.01 -2.11
N ASP A 47 2.35 -4.06 -2.16
CA ASP A 47 1.29 -4.35 -1.20
C ASP A 47 1.62 -5.48 -0.20
N ILE A 48 2.87 -5.98 -0.17
CA ILE A 48 3.24 -7.15 0.64
C ILE A 48 3.05 -6.94 2.15
N GLY A 49 3.05 -5.70 2.61
CA GLY A 49 2.85 -5.31 4.01
C GLY A 49 1.39 -5.08 4.40
N ASN A 50 0.47 -5.09 3.45
CA ASN A 50 -0.94 -4.89 3.74
C ASN A 50 -1.49 -6.09 4.54
N PRO A 51 -2.13 -5.85 5.71
CA PRO A 51 -2.73 -6.94 6.47
C PRO A 51 -3.99 -7.48 5.75
N PRO A 52 -4.52 -8.63 6.20
CA PRO A 52 -5.82 -9.11 5.73
C PRO A 52 -6.87 -8.02 5.82
N PHE A 53 -7.76 -7.97 4.85
CA PHE A 53 -8.82 -6.95 4.68
C PHE A 53 -8.28 -5.55 4.34
N GLY A 54 -7.03 -5.42 3.90
CA GLY A 54 -6.42 -4.21 3.37
C GLY A 54 -6.40 -3.04 4.37
N HIS A 55 -6.74 -1.84 3.93
CA HIS A 55 -6.74 -0.64 4.77
C HIS A 55 -7.66 -0.73 5.99
N PHE A 56 -8.73 -1.53 5.89
CA PHE A 56 -9.60 -1.76 7.04
C PHE A 56 -8.92 -2.62 8.10
N GLY A 57 -8.10 -3.58 7.67
CA GLY A 57 -7.23 -4.35 8.56
C GLY A 57 -6.18 -3.49 9.27
N GLU A 58 -5.55 -2.54 8.55
CA GLU A 58 -4.64 -1.56 9.16
C GLU A 58 -5.34 -0.75 10.25
N TYR A 59 -6.53 -0.24 9.95
CA TYR A 59 -7.34 0.49 10.91
C TYR A 59 -7.67 -0.35 12.15
N ALA A 60 -8.06 -1.61 11.97
CA ALA A 60 -8.37 -2.52 13.07
C ALA A 60 -7.16 -2.80 13.97
N ILE A 61 -5.95 -2.95 13.39
CA ILE A 61 -4.70 -3.12 14.15
C ILE A 61 -4.40 -1.85 14.97
N ARG A 62 -4.47 -0.68 14.36
CA ARG A 62 -4.23 0.61 15.05
C ARG A 62 -5.18 0.82 16.22
N GLU A 63 -6.49 0.68 15.97
CA GLU A 63 -7.54 0.83 16.98
C GLU A 63 -7.32 -0.13 18.15
N TRP A 64 -6.94 -1.37 17.85
CA TRP A 64 -6.72 -2.38 18.88
C TRP A 64 -5.54 -2.00 19.79
N PHE A 65 -4.39 -1.63 19.24
CA PHE A 65 -3.23 -1.24 20.04
C PHE A 65 -3.51 0.02 20.86
N GLN A 66 -4.17 1.01 20.29
CA GLN A 66 -4.56 2.24 21.01
C GLN A 66 -5.50 1.96 22.19
N ALA A 67 -6.42 1.02 22.02
CA ALA A 67 -7.41 0.71 23.07
C ALA A 67 -6.86 -0.19 24.18
N HIS A 68 -5.97 -1.14 23.88
CA HIS A 68 -5.65 -2.23 24.81
C HIS A 68 -4.23 -2.17 25.40
N LEU A 69 -3.25 -1.57 24.71
CA LEU A 69 -1.85 -1.67 25.13
C LEU A 69 -1.58 -1.00 26.50
N GLN A 70 -2.34 0.03 26.84
CA GLN A 70 -2.24 0.75 28.14
C GLN A 70 -2.67 -0.11 29.34
N GLU A 71 -3.45 -1.16 29.11
CA GLU A 71 -3.94 -2.06 30.15
C GLU A 71 -3.10 -3.32 30.32
N MET A 72 -2.01 -3.45 29.53
CA MET A 72 -1.15 -4.63 29.52
C MET A 72 0.10 -4.44 30.38
N TYR A 73 0.52 -5.51 31.04
CA TYR A 73 1.61 -5.50 32.01
C TYR A 73 2.59 -6.67 31.79
N ILE A 74 3.87 -6.43 32.10
CA ILE A 74 4.88 -7.47 32.34
C ILE A 74 5.27 -7.37 33.81
N GLY A 75 4.88 -8.35 34.62
CA GLY A 75 5.00 -8.25 36.08
C GLY A 75 4.22 -7.06 36.60
N GLN A 76 4.90 -6.06 37.16
CA GLN A 76 4.28 -4.84 37.72
C GLN A 76 4.41 -3.60 36.81
N GLN A 77 5.11 -3.72 35.67
CA GLN A 77 5.35 -2.61 34.75
C GLN A 77 4.36 -2.63 33.60
N ARG A 78 3.79 -1.48 33.28
CA ARG A 78 2.97 -1.35 32.07
C ARG A 78 3.82 -1.49 30.82
N VAL A 79 3.27 -2.15 29.82
CA VAL A 79 3.93 -2.28 28.51
C VAL A 79 4.26 -0.91 27.90
N THR A 80 3.36 0.05 28.02
CA THR A 80 3.56 1.42 27.53
C THR A 80 4.68 2.20 28.24
N ASP A 81 5.01 1.83 29.49
CA ASP A 81 6.09 2.48 30.25
C ASP A 81 7.47 1.88 29.92
N ILE A 82 7.49 0.68 29.34
CA ILE A 82 8.72 -0.01 28.90
C ILE A 82 9.14 0.43 27.49
N LEU A 83 8.15 0.68 26.62
CA LEU A 83 8.38 1.09 25.24
C LEU A 83 8.81 2.55 25.17
N THR A 84 9.71 2.87 24.24
CA THR A 84 10.01 4.27 23.92
C THR A 84 8.82 4.93 23.21
N PRO A 85 8.69 6.27 23.28
CA PRO A 85 7.63 6.98 22.56
C PRO A 85 7.56 6.63 21.06
N TRP A 86 8.71 6.49 20.39
CA TRP A 86 8.73 6.10 18.97
C TRP A 86 8.19 4.69 18.74
N GLN A 87 8.65 3.71 19.51
CA GLN A 87 8.17 2.32 19.43
C GLN A 87 6.67 2.21 19.67
N LEU A 88 6.14 3.00 20.62
CA LEU A 88 4.72 3.06 20.89
C LEU A 88 3.93 3.66 19.71
N GLN A 89 4.45 4.73 19.12
CA GLN A 89 3.82 5.35 17.95
C GLN A 89 3.81 4.46 16.72
N ASP A 90 4.81 3.61 16.51
CA ASP A 90 4.80 2.63 15.42
C ASP A 90 3.61 1.68 15.50
N LEU A 91 3.26 1.23 16.71
CA LEU A 91 2.11 0.36 16.93
C LEU A 91 0.78 1.11 16.76
N TYR A 92 0.70 2.35 17.24
CA TYR A 92 -0.49 3.20 17.15
C TYR A 92 -0.73 3.76 15.73
N ALA A 93 0.28 3.80 14.90
CA ALA A 93 0.25 4.24 13.53
C ALA A 93 0.62 3.11 12.55
N PHE A 94 0.30 1.85 12.89
CA PHE A 94 0.56 0.72 12.01
C PHE A 94 0.15 1.05 10.56
N GLU A 95 1.02 0.79 9.61
CA GLU A 95 0.85 1.17 8.21
C GLU A 95 1.43 0.13 7.27
N GLY A 96 0.68 -0.29 6.25
CA GLY A 96 1.09 -1.30 5.30
C GLY A 96 2.38 -0.94 4.54
N ASN A 97 2.59 0.35 4.22
CA ASN A 97 3.84 0.78 3.55
C ASN A 97 5.07 0.58 4.45
N ALA A 98 4.98 0.93 5.74
CA ALA A 98 6.07 0.70 6.70
C ALA A 98 6.28 -0.80 6.93
N GLN A 99 5.20 -1.58 7.01
CA GLN A 99 5.23 -3.02 7.13
C GLN A 99 5.85 -3.69 5.89
N SER A 100 5.64 -3.14 4.68
CA SER A 100 6.28 -3.63 3.45
C SER A 100 7.80 -3.53 3.54
N LEU A 101 8.33 -2.35 3.92
CA LEU A 101 9.79 -2.19 4.09
C LEU A 101 10.34 -3.18 5.12
N ARG A 102 9.62 -3.37 6.26
CA ARG A 102 10.02 -4.32 7.30
C ARG A 102 10.07 -5.75 6.78
N LEU A 103 9.00 -6.24 6.17
CA LEU A 103 8.94 -7.61 5.66
C LEU A 103 10.02 -7.85 4.59
N LEU A 104 10.19 -6.93 3.66
CA LEU A 104 11.13 -7.07 2.56
C LEU A 104 12.60 -7.02 3.01
N SER A 105 12.91 -6.23 4.03
CA SER A 105 14.27 -6.07 4.53
C SER A 105 14.67 -7.07 5.61
N LYS A 106 13.71 -7.62 6.39
CA LYS A 106 14.00 -8.49 7.54
C LYS A 106 13.63 -9.95 7.33
N THR A 107 12.75 -10.27 6.39
CA THR A 107 12.31 -11.63 6.13
C THR A 107 13.47 -12.50 5.64
N PRO A 108 13.93 -13.53 6.41
CA PRO A 108 15.05 -14.35 5.97
C PRO A 108 14.65 -15.21 4.77
N TYR A 109 15.19 -14.89 3.61
CA TYR A 109 15.04 -15.71 2.42
C TYR A 109 16.18 -16.73 2.34
N LEU A 110 15.86 -18.00 2.15
CA LEU A 110 16.83 -19.12 2.05
C LEU A 110 17.88 -19.19 3.18
N GLY A 111 17.56 -18.70 4.38
CA GLY A 111 18.49 -18.77 5.53
C GLY A 111 19.52 -17.63 5.60
N GLU A 112 19.52 -16.71 4.66
CA GLU A 112 20.41 -15.54 4.65
C GLU A 112 19.88 -14.38 5.51
N ASN A 113 20.77 -13.42 5.85
CA ASN A 113 20.46 -12.34 6.80
C ASN A 113 19.93 -11.06 6.13
N HIS A 114 19.71 -11.07 4.81
CA HIS A 114 19.49 -9.86 4.00
C HIS A 114 18.06 -9.66 3.47
N GLY A 115 17.06 -10.26 4.11
CA GLY A 115 15.69 -10.17 3.63
C GLY A 115 15.52 -10.80 2.25
N PHE A 116 14.74 -10.19 1.38
CA PHE A 116 14.60 -10.59 -0.02
C PHE A 116 15.80 -10.21 -0.89
N ASN A 117 16.82 -9.58 -0.31
CA ASN A 117 18.03 -9.09 -0.99
C ASN A 117 17.72 -8.19 -2.21
N LEU A 118 16.75 -7.31 -2.05
CA LEU A 118 16.34 -6.35 -3.08
C LEU A 118 17.33 -5.18 -3.15
N SER A 119 17.49 -4.60 -4.34
CA SER A 119 18.30 -3.41 -4.51
C SER A 119 17.72 -2.19 -3.78
N CYS A 120 18.58 -1.25 -3.41
CA CYS A 120 18.14 0.03 -2.82
C CYS A 120 17.15 0.77 -3.73
N SER A 121 17.33 0.70 -5.06
CA SER A 121 16.40 1.32 -6.02
C SER A 121 15.00 0.74 -5.94
N VAL A 122 14.86 -0.59 -5.83
CA VAL A 122 13.54 -1.23 -5.65
C VAL A 122 12.93 -0.85 -4.30
N LEU A 123 13.70 -0.94 -3.21
CA LEU A 123 13.23 -0.58 -1.87
C LEU A 123 12.89 0.92 -1.77
N GLY A 124 13.69 1.80 -2.36
CA GLY A 124 13.39 3.23 -2.44
C GLY A 124 12.13 3.53 -3.24
N THR A 125 11.89 2.77 -4.32
CA THR A 125 10.70 2.94 -5.17
C THR A 125 9.41 2.58 -4.45
N ILE A 126 9.38 1.51 -3.63
CA ILE A 126 8.18 1.14 -2.83
C ILE A 126 7.95 2.09 -1.65
N MET A 127 8.96 2.84 -1.23
CA MET A 127 8.86 3.73 -0.08
C MET A 127 8.15 5.04 -0.45
N LYS A 128 6.84 5.01 -0.42
CA LYS A 128 5.95 6.14 -0.75
C LYS A 128 6.12 7.33 0.20
N TYR A 129 6.41 7.07 1.48
CA TYR A 129 6.44 8.06 2.55
C TYR A 129 7.74 7.94 3.36
N PRO A 130 8.84 8.63 2.99
CA PRO A 130 10.12 8.53 3.71
C PRO A 130 10.09 9.30 5.04
N ILE A 131 9.16 8.96 5.91
CA ILE A 131 8.98 9.54 7.24
C ILE A 131 8.62 8.46 8.25
N CYS A 132 9.16 8.56 9.48
CA CYS A 132 8.82 7.66 10.58
C CYS A 132 7.59 8.14 11.37
N SER A 133 7.05 7.27 12.21
CA SER A 133 5.90 7.57 13.05
C SER A 133 6.16 8.72 14.04
N ASN A 134 7.37 8.78 14.62
CA ASN A 134 7.75 9.82 15.57
C ASN A 134 7.76 11.22 14.93
N ASP A 135 8.34 11.35 13.74
CA ASP A 135 8.38 12.64 13.04
C ASP A 135 7.02 13.03 12.46
N PHE A 136 6.25 12.03 12.03
CA PHE A 136 4.90 12.23 11.53
C PHE A 136 3.98 12.85 12.58
N ILE A 137 3.99 12.35 13.83
CA ILE A 137 3.11 12.81 14.91
C ILE A 137 3.60 14.13 15.52
N ASN A 138 4.91 14.32 15.63
CA ASN A 138 5.50 15.51 16.22
C ASN A 138 5.53 16.72 15.27
N ASN A 139 4.78 16.69 14.18
CA ASN A 139 4.76 17.73 13.13
C ASN A 139 6.13 18.01 12.48
N ASN A 140 7.08 17.11 12.60
CA ASN A 140 8.36 17.15 11.91
C ASN A 140 8.24 16.60 10.47
N ASN A 141 7.07 16.82 9.85
CA ASN A 141 6.73 16.35 8.51
C ASN A 141 6.87 17.49 7.49
N PRO A 142 8.08 17.79 7.00
CA PRO A 142 8.33 18.98 6.18
C PRO A 142 7.65 18.90 4.81
N ARG A 143 7.31 17.70 4.35
CA ARG A 143 6.70 17.44 3.04
C ARG A 143 5.22 17.08 3.13
N LYS A 144 4.62 17.15 4.31
CA LYS A 144 3.19 16.84 4.59
C LYS A 144 2.76 15.46 4.08
N TYR A 145 3.61 14.45 4.26
CA TYR A 145 3.24 13.07 3.95
C TYR A 145 2.00 12.65 4.74
N ARG A 146 1.14 11.84 4.11
CA ARG A 146 -0.15 11.43 4.69
C ARG A 146 -0.05 10.20 5.58
N LYS A 147 1.03 9.42 5.45
CA LYS A 147 1.26 8.13 6.09
C LYS A 147 2.75 7.99 6.43
N ILE A 148 3.10 6.97 7.22
CA ILE A 148 4.47 6.64 7.55
C ILE A 148 5.04 5.60 6.58
N GLY A 149 6.36 5.55 6.40
CA GLY A 149 7.01 4.61 5.50
C GLY A 149 8.01 3.67 6.16
N TYR A 150 8.36 3.89 7.44
CA TYR A 150 9.22 2.97 8.18
C TYR A 150 9.02 3.06 9.69
N TYR A 151 9.30 1.94 10.38
CA TYR A 151 9.26 1.82 11.83
C TYR A 151 10.65 2.07 12.45
N TYR A 152 10.70 2.23 13.75
CA TYR A 152 11.95 2.33 14.53
C TYR A 152 12.94 1.21 14.21
N SER A 153 12.45 -0.01 14.08
CA SER A 153 13.28 -1.18 13.78
C SER A 153 13.93 -1.18 12.39
N GLU A 154 13.41 -0.40 11.45
CA GLU A 154 13.92 -0.26 10.08
C GLU A 154 14.69 1.04 9.84
N LYS A 155 14.96 1.84 10.90
CA LYS A 155 15.68 3.12 10.79
C LYS A 155 17.02 3.00 10.06
N ASP A 156 17.79 1.97 10.38
CA ASP A 156 19.12 1.78 9.76
C ASP A 156 18.97 1.43 8.28
N VAL A 157 18.03 0.54 7.94
CA VAL A 157 17.71 0.19 6.55
C VAL A 157 17.27 1.42 5.76
N PHE A 158 16.39 2.24 6.34
CA PHE A 158 15.97 3.51 5.74
C PHE A 158 17.15 4.44 5.49
N ASN A 159 18.06 4.60 6.46
CA ASN A 159 19.24 5.45 6.33
C ASN A 159 20.18 4.94 5.24
N ASP A 160 20.39 3.62 5.16
CA ASP A 160 21.23 3.01 4.12
C ASP A 160 20.66 3.26 2.72
N ILE A 161 19.34 3.05 2.54
CA ILE A 161 18.65 3.35 1.27
C ILE A 161 18.76 4.83 0.93
N SER A 162 18.42 5.71 1.89
CA SER A 162 18.40 7.16 1.68
C SER A 162 19.79 7.71 1.34
N THR A 163 20.85 7.19 1.98
CA THR A 163 22.23 7.57 1.72
C THR A 163 22.73 7.05 0.38
N THR A 164 22.47 5.76 0.08
CA THR A 164 22.90 5.12 -1.18
C THR A 164 22.28 5.78 -2.39
N LEU A 165 21.01 6.21 -2.28
CA LEU A 165 20.27 6.86 -3.36
C LEU A 165 20.28 8.40 -3.29
N GLU A 166 21.02 8.98 -2.34
CA GLU A 166 21.14 10.44 -2.14
C GLU A 166 19.78 11.16 -2.02
N LEU A 167 18.78 10.49 -1.39
CA LEU A 167 17.40 10.99 -1.38
C LEU A 167 17.18 12.23 -0.50
N ASN A 168 18.04 12.47 0.49
CA ASN A 168 17.97 13.66 1.38
C ASN A 168 16.56 13.87 2.00
N GLY A 169 15.89 12.78 2.39
CA GLY A 169 14.54 12.80 2.95
C GLY A 169 13.42 13.02 1.91
N ALA A 170 13.74 12.99 0.61
CA ALA A 170 12.75 13.00 -0.46
C ALA A 170 12.30 11.59 -0.84
N ARG A 171 11.20 11.50 -1.57
CA ARG A 171 10.77 10.26 -2.23
C ARG A 171 11.70 9.94 -3.40
N HIS A 172 11.93 8.66 -3.63
CA HIS A 172 12.56 8.21 -4.87
C HIS A 172 11.71 8.60 -6.09
N PRO A 173 12.27 9.14 -7.18
CA PRO A 173 11.51 9.57 -8.36
C PRO A 173 10.56 8.49 -8.90
N LEU A 174 11.01 7.23 -8.98
CA LEU A 174 10.19 6.12 -9.48
C LEU A 174 9.01 5.78 -8.56
N SER A 175 9.00 6.20 -7.30
CA SER A 175 7.85 5.97 -6.43
C SER A 175 6.59 6.72 -6.88
N TYR A 176 6.74 7.82 -7.60
CA TYR A 176 5.63 8.53 -8.21
C TYR A 176 5.04 7.77 -9.41
N LEU A 177 5.89 7.11 -10.21
CA LEU A 177 5.41 6.24 -11.29
C LEU A 177 4.76 4.97 -10.75
N LEU A 178 5.26 4.42 -9.64
CA LEU A 178 4.62 3.28 -8.98
C LEU A 178 3.24 3.66 -8.43
N GLU A 179 3.10 4.85 -7.83
CA GLU A 179 1.81 5.37 -7.34
C GLU A 179 0.83 5.57 -8.51
N ALA A 180 1.29 6.15 -9.61
CA ALA A 180 0.48 6.27 -10.81
C ALA A 180 0.05 4.90 -11.37
N ALA A 181 0.96 3.90 -11.39
CA ALA A 181 0.62 2.55 -11.84
C ALA A 181 -0.45 1.89 -10.96
N ASP A 182 -0.38 2.10 -9.66
CA ASP A 182 -1.36 1.60 -8.69
C ASP A 182 -2.74 2.26 -8.90
N ASP A 183 -2.79 3.59 -9.02
CA ASP A 183 -4.03 4.31 -9.30
C ASP A 183 -4.66 3.92 -10.65
N ILE A 184 -3.88 3.76 -11.71
CA ILE A 184 -4.36 3.33 -13.04
C ILE A 184 -5.01 1.94 -12.95
N ALA A 185 -4.35 0.98 -12.28
CA ALA A 185 -4.86 -0.38 -12.13
C ALA A 185 -6.13 -0.42 -11.27
N TYR A 186 -6.10 0.21 -10.10
CA TYR A 186 -7.13 0.10 -9.09
C TYR A 186 -8.44 0.80 -9.48
N ARG A 187 -8.36 2.07 -9.97
CA ARG A 187 -9.54 2.90 -10.20
C ARG A 187 -10.52 2.30 -11.21
N THR A 188 -10.00 1.81 -12.31
CA THR A 188 -10.83 1.23 -13.38
C THR A 188 -11.37 -0.15 -13.01
N SER A 189 -10.57 -0.97 -12.32
CA SER A 189 -10.97 -2.31 -11.87
C SER A 189 -12.13 -2.29 -10.88
N ASP A 190 -12.18 -1.30 -9.98
CA ASP A 190 -13.26 -1.16 -9.00
C ASP A 190 -14.64 -0.95 -9.67
N LEU A 191 -14.71 -0.17 -10.76
CA LEU A 191 -15.95 0.03 -11.52
C LEU A 191 -16.40 -1.25 -12.21
N GLU A 192 -15.49 -1.98 -12.83
CA GLU A 192 -15.79 -3.26 -13.50
C GLU A 192 -16.31 -4.30 -12.50
N ASP A 193 -15.62 -4.44 -11.37
CA ASP A 193 -15.98 -5.35 -10.29
C ASP A 193 -17.35 -5.01 -9.69
N ALA A 194 -17.63 -3.73 -9.49
CA ALA A 194 -18.91 -3.26 -8.98
C ALA A 194 -20.08 -3.60 -9.93
N MET A 195 -19.86 -3.50 -11.24
CA MET A 195 -20.85 -3.93 -12.23
C MET A 195 -21.04 -5.44 -12.25
N VAL A 196 -19.96 -6.21 -12.22
CA VAL A 196 -20.03 -7.69 -12.16
C VAL A 196 -20.80 -8.15 -10.93
N LYS A 197 -20.54 -7.51 -9.78
CA LYS A 197 -21.22 -7.78 -8.51
C LYS A 197 -22.63 -7.15 -8.41
N LYS A 198 -23.07 -6.43 -9.45
CA LYS A 198 -24.36 -5.72 -9.51
C LYS A 198 -24.54 -4.68 -8.39
N VAL A 199 -23.47 -4.09 -7.92
CA VAL A 199 -23.48 -2.98 -6.94
C VAL A 199 -23.92 -1.69 -7.61
N ILE A 200 -23.47 -1.48 -8.86
CA ILE A 200 -23.82 -0.30 -9.67
C ILE A 200 -24.28 -0.74 -11.07
N THR A 201 -25.14 0.05 -11.69
CA THR A 201 -25.59 -0.16 -13.07
C THR A 201 -24.87 0.77 -14.03
N PHE A 202 -24.79 0.41 -15.30
CA PHE A 202 -24.24 1.22 -16.37
C PHE A 202 -24.86 2.64 -16.41
N GLN A 203 -26.19 2.72 -16.38
CA GLN A 203 -26.94 3.99 -16.41
C GLN A 203 -26.57 4.89 -15.22
N LYS A 204 -26.30 4.27 -14.07
CA LYS A 204 -25.88 4.99 -12.86
C LYS A 204 -24.50 5.59 -13.03
N ILE A 205 -23.53 4.85 -13.59
CA ILE A 205 -22.17 5.33 -13.89
C ILE A 205 -22.25 6.53 -14.86
N VAL A 206 -22.97 6.36 -15.97
CA VAL A 206 -23.13 7.43 -16.99
C VAL A 206 -23.76 8.69 -16.38
N SER A 207 -24.84 8.53 -15.60
CA SER A 207 -25.51 9.69 -14.98
C SER A 207 -24.61 10.38 -13.94
N ALA A 208 -23.84 9.64 -13.16
CA ALA A 208 -22.92 10.18 -12.18
C ALA A 208 -21.77 10.95 -12.86
N PHE A 209 -21.16 10.41 -13.91
CA PHE A 209 -20.14 11.10 -14.68
C PHE A 209 -20.64 12.40 -15.30
N ARG A 210 -21.86 12.40 -15.87
CA ARG A 210 -22.48 13.65 -16.37
C ARG A 210 -22.70 14.68 -15.26
N SER A 211 -23.22 14.23 -14.11
CA SER A 211 -23.45 15.11 -12.96
C SER A 211 -22.14 15.69 -12.44
N PHE A 212 -21.09 14.89 -12.33
CA PHE A 212 -19.75 15.32 -11.93
C PHE A 212 -19.22 16.42 -12.87
N CYS A 213 -19.25 16.17 -14.18
CA CYS A 213 -18.78 17.13 -15.18
C CYS A 213 -19.50 18.47 -15.08
N LEU A 214 -20.82 18.46 -14.88
CA LEU A 214 -21.62 19.67 -14.72
C LEU A 214 -21.35 20.38 -13.39
N ALA A 215 -21.31 19.65 -12.29
CA ALA A 215 -21.12 20.21 -10.95
C ALA A 215 -19.75 20.90 -10.80
N HIS A 216 -18.72 20.35 -11.41
CA HIS A 216 -17.34 20.85 -11.32
C HIS A 216 -16.90 21.70 -12.53
N ASN A 217 -17.81 21.98 -13.47
CA ASN A 217 -17.52 22.74 -14.69
C ASN A 217 -16.27 22.24 -15.42
N MET A 218 -16.24 20.91 -15.69
CA MET A 218 -15.09 20.24 -16.27
C MET A 218 -14.80 20.71 -17.70
N PRO A 219 -13.52 20.72 -18.13
CA PRO A 219 -13.14 21.05 -19.50
C PRO A 219 -13.70 20.04 -20.52
N ASP A 220 -13.86 20.48 -21.77
CA ASP A 220 -14.37 19.63 -22.87
C ASP A 220 -13.58 18.34 -23.07
N SER A 221 -12.28 18.36 -22.79
CA SER A 221 -11.44 17.15 -22.84
C SER A 221 -11.91 16.07 -21.86
N VAL A 222 -12.31 16.44 -20.65
CA VAL A 222 -12.82 15.51 -19.63
C VAL A 222 -14.21 14.99 -20.05
N HIS A 223 -15.08 15.87 -20.52
CA HIS A 223 -16.38 15.48 -21.11
C HIS A 223 -16.20 14.44 -22.22
N PHE A 224 -15.28 14.70 -23.15
CA PHE A 224 -14.99 13.77 -24.24
C PHE A 224 -14.60 12.38 -23.74
N HIS A 225 -13.70 12.30 -22.77
CA HIS A 225 -13.27 10.99 -22.23
C HIS A 225 -14.41 10.25 -21.51
N MET A 226 -15.29 10.95 -20.81
CA MET A 226 -16.46 10.36 -20.16
C MET A 226 -17.50 9.87 -21.16
N GLU A 227 -17.75 10.63 -22.23
CA GLU A 227 -18.72 10.29 -23.29
C GLU A 227 -18.29 9.05 -24.11
N GLN A 228 -16.99 8.72 -24.16
CA GLN A 228 -16.52 7.50 -24.79
C GLN A 228 -17.17 6.25 -24.22
N LEU A 229 -17.57 6.26 -22.93
CA LEU A 229 -18.29 5.13 -22.32
C LEU A 229 -19.61 4.84 -23.04
N GLU A 230 -20.39 5.88 -23.33
CA GLU A 230 -21.66 5.73 -24.06
C GLU A 230 -21.42 5.38 -25.53
N HIS A 231 -20.39 5.93 -26.14
CA HIS A 231 -20.01 5.56 -27.49
C HIS A 231 -19.69 4.06 -27.61
N TYR A 232 -18.88 3.50 -26.73
CA TYR A 232 -18.61 2.06 -26.68
C TYR A 232 -19.88 1.24 -26.43
N TYR A 233 -20.78 1.72 -25.60
CA TYR A 233 -22.05 1.04 -25.37
C TYR A 233 -22.90 0.95 -26.67
N GLN A 234 -23.03 2.03 -27.41
CA GLN A 234 -23.77 2.04 -28.68
C GLN A 234 -23.14 1.10 -29.72
N GLU A 235 -21.82 1.05 -29.78
CA GLU A 235 -21.14 0.09 -30.64
C GLU A 235 -21.43 -1.36 -30.24
N GLU A 236 -21.38 -1.69 -28.96
CA GLU A 236 -21.65 -3.05 -28.48
C GLU A 236 -23.11 -3.47 -28.69
N VAL A 237 -24.04 -2.55 -28.56
CA VAL A 237 -25.46 -2.77 -28.92
C VAL A 237 -25.60 -3.06 -30.41
N SER A 238 -24.92 -2.31 -31.28
CA SER A 238 -24.96 -2.50 -32.73
C SER A 238 -24.37 -3.86 -33.16
N ARG A 239 -23.39 -4.37 -32.39
CA ARG A 239 -22.77 -5.71 -32.57
C ARG A 239 -23.61 -6.85 -32.01
N THR A 240 -24.81 -6.58 -31.47
CA THR A 240 -25.67 -7.56 -30.82
C THR A 240 -24.97 -8.34 -29.68
N ASN A 241 -24.10 -7.67 -28.94
CA ASN A 241 -23.40 -8.24 -27.79
C ASN A 241 -24.43 -8.64 -26.70
N ARG A 242 -24.22 -9.81 -26.06
CA ARG A 242 -25.11 -10.28 -24.99
C ARG A 242 -24.96 -9.51 -23.67
N LYS A 243 -23.85 -8.81 -23.46
CA LYS A 243 -23.55 -7.99 -22.27
C LYS A 243 -22.95 -6.64 -22.69
N PRO A 244 -23.69 -5.81 -23.45
CA PRO A 244 -23.14 -4.59 -24.04
C PRO A 244 -22.64 -3.60 -22.98
N GLU A 245 -23.36 -3.48 -21.84
CA GLU A 245 -23.01 -2.57 -20.75
C GLU A 245 -21.66 -2.93 -20.11
N LEU A 246 -21.46 -4.20 -19.73
CA LEU A 246 -20.21 -4.64 -19.12
C LEU A 246 -19.03 -4.53 -20.10
N THR A 247 -19.23 -4.94 -21.37
CA THR A 247 -18.17 -4.84 -22.38
C THR A 247 -17.81 -3.39 -22.67
N ALA A 248 -18.79 -2.48 -22.67
CA ALA A 248 -18.53 -1.05 -22.83
C ALA A 248 -17.66 -0.49 -21.70
N VAL A 249 -17.97 -0.83 -20.45
CA VAL A 249 -17.13 -0.41 -19.30
C VAL A 249 -15.73 -0.98 -19.41
N GLN A 250 -15.57 -2.27 -19.75
CA GLN A 250 -14.24 -2.88 -19.92
C GLN A 250 -13.42 -2.24 -21.06
N ARG A 251 -14.06 -1.85 -22.15
CA ARG A 251 -13.40 -1.11 -23.23
C ARG A 251 -13.02 0.30 -22.82
N TRP A 252 -13.92 0.96 -22.14
CA TRP A 252 -13.68 2.30 -21.60
C TRP A 252 -12.55 2.30 -20.56
N SER A 253 -12.52 1.34 -19.65
CA SER A 253 -11.44 1.18 -18.67
C SER A 253 -10.07 1.11 -19.34
N ARG A 254 -9.92 0.26 -20.37
CA ARG A 254 -8.65 0.15 -21.11
C ARG A 254 -8.28 1.45 -21.82
N TYR A 255 -9.25 2.11 -22.44
CA TYR A 255 -9.05 3.40 -23.08
C TYR A 255 -8.57 4.45 -22.07
N ILE A 256 -9.20 4.52 -20.91
CA ILE A 256 -8.81 5.47 -19.85
C ILE A 256 -7.45 5.12 -19.26
N GLN A 257 -7.12 3.84 -19.10
CA GLN A 257 -5.77 3.42 -18.68
C GLN A 257 -4.70 3.94 -19.64
N ASP A 258 -4.92 3.87 -20.95
CA ASP A 258 -3.99 4.42 -21.95
C ASP A 258 -3.84 5.93 -21.84
N VAL A 259 -4.94 6.66 -21.60
CA VAL A 259 -4.92 8.12 -21.38
C VAL A 259 -4.15 8.45 -20.09
N MET A 260 -4.41 7.74 -19.01
CA MET A 260 -3.72 7.93 -17.73
C MET A 260 -2.22 7.62 -17.82
N ILE A 261 -1.84 6.57 -18.54
CA ILE A 261 -0.42 6.25 -18.78
C ILE A 261 0.26 7.41 -19.49
N GLN A 262 -0.36 7.98 -20.54
CA GLN A 262 0.22 9.10 -21.26
C GLN A 262 0.34 10.36 -20.39
N ASP A 263 -0.71 10.73 -19.66
CA ASP A 263 -0.69 11.88 -18.75
C ASP A 263 0.38 11.73 -17.66
N ALA A 264 0.55 10.52 -17.10
CA ALA A 264 1.59 10.25 -16.09
C ALA A 264 3.01 10.38 -16.66
N VAL A 265 3.24 9.91 -17.89
CA VAL A 265 4.53 10.06 -18.59
C VAL A 265 4.81 11.54 -18.82
N ASP A 266 3.86 12.28 -19.38
CA ASP A 266 4.03 13.72 -19.69
C ASP A 266 4.27 14.52 -18.39
N ALA A 267 3.52 14.24 -17.33
CA ALA A 267 3.68 14.88 -16.03
C ALA A 267 5.06 14.59 -15.42
N PHE A 268 5.55 13.35 -15.52
CA PHE A 268 6.89 12.98 -15.05
C PHE A 268 7.98 13.76 -15.79
N ILE A 269 7.89 13.83 -17.13
CA ILE A 269 8.85 14.53 -17.98
C ILE A 269 8.86 16.03 -17.68
N VAL A 270 7.69 16.65 -17.57
CA VAL A 270 7.56 18.10 -17.27
C VAL A 270 8.13 18.45 -15.90
N ASN A 271 8.03 17.53 -14.93
CA ASN A 271 8.50 17.74 -13.56
C ASN A 271 9.85 17.07 -13.27
N TYR A 272 10.56 16.56 -14.28
CA TYR A 272 11.78 15.76 -14.11
C TYR A 272 12.79 16.41 -13.15
N ASP A 273 13.16 17.66 -13.35
CA ASP A 273 14.13 18.36 -12.50
C ASP A 273 13.68 18.48 -11.04
N LYS A 274 12.36 18.68 -10.80
CA LYS A 274 11.79 18.74 -9.47
C LYS A 274 11.78 17.37 -8.79
N LEU A 275 11.49 16.32 -9.57
CA LEU A 275 11.48 14.93 -9.10
C LEU A 275 12.88 14.51 -8.68
N ILE A 276 13.89 14.72 -9.54
CA ILE A 276 15.28 14.36 -9.27
C ILE A 276 15.87 15.17 -8.11
N SER A 277 15.58 16.47 -8.04
CA SER A 277 16.03 17.32 -6.92
C SER A 277 15.25 17.10 -5.62
N GLY A 278 14.22 16.22 -5.61
CA GLY A 278 13.39 15.95 -4.45
C GLY A 278 12.44 17.11 -4.06
N ASN A 279 12.22 18.07 -4.95
CA ASN A 279 11.37 19.26 -4.70
C ASN A 279 9.95 19.13 -5.22
N PHE A 280 9.61 18.01 -5.86
CA PHE A 280 8.25 17.72 -6.28
C PHE A 280 7.39 17.32 -5.06
N THR A 281 6.22 17.97 -4.90
CA THR A 281 5.35 17.80 -3.73
C THR A 281 3.91 17.48 -4.10
N GLY A 282 3.65 17.06 -5.30
CA GLY A 282 2.32 16.73 -5.80
C GLY A 282 2.16 15.25 -6.14
N ASP A 283 1.08 14.97 -6.83
CA ASP A 283 0.82 13.73 -7.55
C ASP A 283 1.04 13.95 -9.06
N LEU A 284 1.40 12.91 -9.81
CA LEU A 284 1.59 13.02 -11.26
C LEU A 284 0.30 13.36 -12.00
N PHE A 285 -0.85 13.03 -11.42
CA PHE A 285 -2.16 13.34 -11.99
C PHE A 285 -2.68 14.72 -11.61
N ASP A 286 -2.02 15.46 -10.72
CA ASP A 286 -2.41 16.81 -10.36
C ASP A 286 -2.48 17.73 -11.59
N ASN A 287 -3.61 18.37 -11.78
CA ASN A 287 -3.89 19.29 -12.90
C ASN A 287 -3.84 18.63 -14.31
N THR A 288 -3.99 17.32 -14.40
CA THR A 288 -4.15 16.59 -15.67
C THR A 288 -5.61 16.25 -15.93
N PRO A 289 -6.01 15.98 -17.20
CA PRO A 289 -7.33 15.41 -17.50
C PRO A 289 -7.59 14.12 -16.71
N SER A 290 -6.60 13.26 -16.60
CA SER A 290 -6.67 12.00 -15.82
C SER A 290 -6.96 12.23 -14.35
N GLY A 291 -6.41 13.27 -13.74
CA GLY A 291 -6.71 13.62 -12.34
C GLY A 291 -8.21 13.89 -12.12
N ASN A 292 -8.85 14.61 -13.05
CA ASN A 292 -10.29 14.87 -13.02
C ASN A 292 -11.11 13.57 -13.22
N ILE A 293 -10.64 12.67 -14.10
CA ILE A 293 -11.28 11.38 -14.34
C ILE A 293 -11.17 10.50 -13.07
N ILE A 294 -10.00 10.46 -12.43
CA ILE A 294 -9.78 9.77 -11.15
C ILE A 294 -10.74 10.30 -10.08
N HIS A 295 -10.92 11.62 -9.99
CA HIS A 295 -11.85 12.22 -9.04
C HIS A 295 -13.30 11.81 -9.33
N ALA A 296 -13.72 11.79 -10.60
CA ALA A 296 -15.06 11.34 -10.96
C ALA A 296 -15.29 9.86 -10.60
N ILE A 297 -14.31 8.99 -10.87
CA ILE A 297 -14.39 7.57 -10.51
C ILE A 297 -14.43 7.43 -8.97
N ALA A 298 -13.62 8.20 -8.25
CA ALA A 298 -13.59 8.17 -6.79
C ALA A 298 -14.95 8.58 -6.18
N GLU A 299 -15.56 9.65 -6.67
CA GLU A 299 -16.89 10.10 -6.21
C GLU A 299 -17.97 9.03 -6.43
N VAL A 300 -17.98 8.42 -7.62
CA VAL A 300 -18.87 7.27 -7.91
C VAL A 300 -18.61 6.10 -6.98
N SER A 301 -17.34 5.80 -6.71
CA SER A 301 -16.96 4.70 -5.84
C SER A 301 -17.35 4.95 -4.38
N GLU A 302 -17.16 6.15 -3.88
CA GLU A 302 -17.56 6.55 -2.52
C GLU A 302 -19.08 6.49 -2.35
N GLU A 303 -19.83 7.03 -3.31
CA GLU A 303 -21.29 7.10 -3.20
C GLU A 303 -21.96 5.72 -3.32
N TYR A 304 -21.49 4.86 -4.23
CA TYR A 304 -22.23 3.63 -4.59
C TYR A 304 -21.50 2.34 -4.24
N ILE A 305 -20.17 2.31 -4.23
CA ILE A 305 -19.41 1.07 -4.04
C ILE A 305 -19.01 0.92 -2.57
N TYR A 306 -18.39 1.92 -1.98
CA TYR A 306 -17.83 1.80 -0.64
C TYR A 306 -18.88 1.82 0.48
N THR A 307 -20.04 2.39 0.23
CA THR A 307 -21.19 2.36 1.15
C THR A 307 -22.05 1.11 1.02
N SER A 308 -21.77 0.25 0.03
CA SER A 308 -22.57 -0.97 -0.21
C SER A 308 -22.38 -2.01 0.89
N SER A 309 -23.45 -2.75 1.20
CA SER A 309 -23.39 -3.86 2.16
C SER A 309 -22.43 -4.97 1.72
N ILE A 310 -22.19 -5.13 0.42
CA ILE A 310 -21.23 -6.09 -0.15
C ILE A 310 -19.80 -5.77 0.31
N LYS A 311 -19.46 -4.51 0.56
CA LYS A 311 -18.16 -4.09 1.08
C LYS A 311 -18.16 -3.95 2.60
N THR A 312 -19.17 -3.29 3.17
CA THR A 312 -19.23 -2.98 4.61
C THR A 312 -19.28 -4.23 5.50
N ILE A 313 -20.03 -5.29 5.09
CA ILE A 313 -20.14 -6.52 5.90
C ILE A 313 -18.78 -7.25 6.00
N PRO A 314 -18.03 -7.51 4.89
CA PRO A 314 -16.68 -8.07 4.98
C PRO A 314 -15.70 -7.22 5.80
N GLU A 315 -15.78 -5.89 5.74
CA GLU A 315 -14.95 -4.99 6.53
C GLU A 315 -15.21 -5.14 8.03
N LEU A 316 -16.45 -5.08 8.46
CA LEU A 316 -16.83 -5.29 9.87
C LEU A 316 -16.46 -6.69 10.36
N PHE A 317 -16.62 -7.71 9.53
CA PHE A 317 -16.16 -9.06 9.83
C PHE A 317 -14.62 -9.10 9.97
N GLY A 318 -13.89 -8.46 9.05
CA GLY A 318 -12.44 -8.35 9.09
C GLY A 318 -11.93 -7.71 10.37
N ARG A 319 -12.57 -6.61 10.82
CA ARG A 319 -12.26 -5.99 12.12
C ARG A 319 -12.40 -7.00 13.27
N ARG A 320 -13.48 -7.78 13.29
CA ARG A 320 -13.69 -8.80 14.32
C ARG A 320 -12.60 -9.87 14.29
N VAL A 321 -12.24 -10.35 13.10
CA VAL A 321 -11.17 -11.35 12.92
C VAL A 321 -9.85 -10.81 13.45
N ILE A 322 -9.41 -9.64 12.99
CA ILE A 322 -8.13 -9.03 13.40
C ILE A 322 -8.10 -8.79 14.91
N SER A 323 -9.14 -8.17 15.48
CA SER A 323 -9.18 -7.91 16.92
C SER A 323 -9.11 -9.20 17.74
N SER A 324 -9.84 -10.25 17.36
CA SER A 324 -9.80 -11.53 18.09
C SER A 324 -8.44 -12.23 17.98
N LEU A 325 -7.77 -12.12 16.83
CA LEU A 325 -6.40 -12.64 16.69
C LEU A 325 -5.43 -11.85 17.58
N LEU A 326 -5.52 -10.52 17.62
CA LEU A 326 -4.70 -9.69 18.50
C LEU A 326 -4.96 -9.99 19.99
N ASP A 327 -6.24 -10.15 20.41
CA ASP A 327 -6.62 -10.56 21.77
C ASP A 327 -5.96 -11.88 22.19
N GLN A 328 -5.83 -12.81 21.26
CA GLN A 328 -5.22 -14.12 21.52
C GLN A 328 -3.69 -14.06 21.53
N PHE A 329 -3.09 -13.40 20.54
CA PHE A 329 -1.67 -13.49 20.31
C PHE A 329 -0.82 -12.47 21.09
N VAL A 330 -1.27 -11.23 21.24
CA VAL A 330 -0.47 -10.18 21.88
C VAL A 330 -0.17 -10.47 23.36
N PRO A 331 -1.12 -10.91 24.21
CA PRO A 331 -0.81 -11.26 25.61
C PRO A 331 0.22 -12.38 25.73
N ALA A 332 0.21 -13.36 24.83
CA ALA A 332 1.20 -14.42 24.80
C ALA A 332 2.57 -13.92 24.34
N ALA A 333 2.60 -13.05 23.31
CA ALA A 333 3.84 -12.48 22.79
C ALA A 333 4.55 -11.56 23.79
N ILE A 334 3.80 -10.77 24.57
CA ILE A 334 4.35 -9.90 25.61
C ILE A 334 5.22 -10.71 26.59
N LEU A 335 4.79 -11.93 26.95
CA LEU A 335 5.48 -12.79 27.90
C LEU A 335 6.52 -13.73 27.23
N TYR A 336 6.41 -13.95 25.91
CA TYR A 336 7.35 -14.77 25.16
C TYR A 336 8.78 -14.24 25.28
N ASP A 337 9.73 -15.10 25.65
CA ASP A 337 11.15 -14.72 25.83
C ASP A 337 11.40 -13.52 26.79
N SER A 338 10.49 -13.32 27.76
CA SER A 338 10.61 -12.25 28.77
C SER A 338 11.18 -12.72 30.10
N GLY A 339 11.42 -14.02 30.26
CA GLY A 339 11.74 -14.63 31.55
C GLY A 339 10.53 -14.82 32.46
N GLN A 340 9.35 -14.37 32.09
CA GLN A 340 8.09 -14.62 32.81
C GLN A 340 7.46 -15.94 32.36
N PRO A 341 6.77 -16.66 33.26
CA PRO A 341 6.12 -17.91 32.89
C PRO A 341 4.92 -17.67 31.97
N LEU A 342 4.86 -18.44 30.89
CA LEU A 342 3.68 -18.54 30.05
C LEU A 342 2.72 -19.59 30.64
N THR A 343 1.42 -19.35 30.55
CA THR A 343 0.41 -20.38 30.76
C THR A 343 0.48 -21.43 29.66
N PHE A 344 -0.12 -22.62 29.91
CA PHE A 344 -0.20 -23.65 28.90
C PHE A 344 -0.83 -23.17 27.58
N ILE A 345 -1.91 -22.39 27.69
CA ILE A 345 -2.60 -21.83 26.50
C ILE A 345 -1.70 -20.83 25.76
N GLN A 346 -1.00 -19.96 26.48
CA GLN A 346 -0.07 -19.01 25.85
C GLN A 346 1.09 -19.72 25.14
N HIS A 347 1.62 -20.81 25.69
CA HIS A 347 2.59 -21.66 24.97
C HIS A 347 2.01 -22.18 23.67
N ARG A 348 0.80 -22.75 23.69
CA ARG A 348 0.13 -23.24 22.48
C ARG A 348 -0.14 -22.13 21.47
N THR A 349 -0.51 -20.94 21.93
CA THR A 349 -0.69 -19.76 21.05
C THR A 349 0.63 -19.42 20.33
N ILE A 350 1.75 -19.36 21.04
CA ILE A 350 3.06 -19.12 20.42
C ILE A 350 3.46 -20.25 19.47
N ASP A 351 3.12 -21.50 19.79
CA ASP A 351 3.41 -22.65 18.93
C ASP A 351 2.73 -22.55 17.57
N THR A 352 1.56 -21.90 17.46
CA THR A 352 0.86 -21.71 16.18
C THR A 352 1.53 -20.70 15.25
N ILE A 353 2.37 -19.80 15.79
CA ILE A 353 3.13 -18.85 14.98
C ILE A 353 4.19 -19.62 14.19
N SER A 354 4.24 -19.37 12.89
CA SER A 354 5.24 -19.99 12.01
C SER A 354 6.67 -19.80 12.54
N GLY A 355 7.47 -20.86 12.46
CA GLY A 355 8.91 -20.83 12.81
C GLY A 355 9.69 -19.75 12.09
N PHE A 356 9.23 -19.37 10.92
CA PHE A 356 9.76 -18.28 10.11
C PHE A 356 9.73 -16.92 10.86
N TYR A 357 8.58 -16.48 11.34
CA TYR A 357 8.46 -15.22 12.08
C TYR A 357 9.20 -15.27 13.43
N LYS A 358 9.15 -16.41 14.12
CA LYS A 358 9.94 -16.62 15.35
C LYS A 358 11.43 -16.49 15.10
N SER A 359 11.94 -17.00 13.97
CA SER A 359 13.34 -16.85 13.57
C SER A 359 13.73 -15.40 13.29
N MET A 360 12.83 -14.62 12.65
CA MET A 360 13.04 -13.17 12.48
C MET A 360 13.21 -12.47 13.83
N TYR A 361 12.29 -12.71 14.77
CA TYR A 361 12.37 -12.16 16.12
C TYR A 361 13.68 -12.58 16.82
N GLN A 362 14.02 -13.88 16.83
CA GLN A 362 15.22 -14.40 17.49
C GLN A 362 16.50 -13.74 16.97
N LYS A 363 16.62 -13.52 15.66
CA LYS A 363 17.76 -12.83 15.07
C LYS A 363 17.78 -11.33 15.46
N ALA A 364 16.65 -10.65 15.34
CA ALA A 364 16.56 -9.23 15.62
C ALA A 364 16.73 -8.88 17.09
N SER A 365 16.40 -9.80 18.02
CA SER A 365 16.46 -9.60 19.46
C SER A 365 17.85 -9.82 20.09
N GLN A 366 18.81 -10.35 19.32
CA GLN A 366 20.17 -10.61 19.83
C GLN A 366 20.85 -9.33 20.30
N GLY A 367 21.33 -9.32 21.54
CA GLY A 367 22.01 -8.15 22.13
C GLY A 367 21.13 -6.95 22.42
N LYS A 368 19.80 -7.06 22.25
CA LYS A 368 18.85 -5.97 22.51
C LYS A 368 18.44 -5.89 23.97
N SER A 369 18.10 -4.69 24.41
CA SER A 369 17.48 -4.44 25.73
C SER A 369 16.10 -5.09 25.83
N GLU A 370 15.61 -5.30 27.06
CA GLU A 370 14.28 -5.90 27.26
C GLU A 370 13.14 -5.05 26.65
N GLY A 371 13.28 -3.72 26.66
CA GLY A 371 12.32 -2.83 25.99
C GLY A 371 12.31 -3.02 24.47
N GLU A 372 13.48 -3.12 23.85
CA GLU A 372 13.59 -3.40 22.42
C GLU A 372 13.08 -4.81 22.08
N LYS A 373 13.36 -5.81 22.92
CA LYS A 373 12.81 -7.18 22.75
C LYS A 373 11.30 -7.20 22.86
N LEU A 374 10.72 -6.45 23.83
CA LEU A 374 9.27 -6.32 23.93
C LEU A 374 8.66 -5.72 22.66
N TYR A 375 9.24 -4.64 22.16
CA TYR A 375 8.81 -4.03 20.89
C TYR A 375 8.87 -5.04 19.73
N LEU A 376 9.96 -5.79 19.60
CA LEU A 376 10.12 -6.81 18.57
C LEU A 376 9.12 -7.97 18.72
N ARG A 377 8.72 -8.33 19.96
CA ARG A 377 7.66 -9.32 20.20
C ARG A 377 6.29 -8.83 19.74
N LEU A 378 5.99 -7.55 19.91
CA LEU A 378 4.77 -6.94 19.39
C LEU A 378 4.79 -6.87 17.86
N LEU A 379 5.93 -6.52 17.27
CA LEU A 379 6.12 -6.58 15.81
C LEU A 379 6.05 -8.01 15.25
N LEU A 380 6.49 -9.03 15.99
CA LEU A 380 6.30 -10.43 15.60
C LEU A 380 4.83 -10.74 15.32
N ILE A 381 3.92 -10.18 16.11
CA ILE A 381 2.49 -10.41 15.92
C ILE A 381 1.96 -9.63 14.72
N THR A 382 2.37 -8.38 14.55
CA THR A 382 1.99 -7.62 13.34
C THR A 382 2.56 -8.26 12.07
N ASP A 383 3.80 -8.78 12.12
CA ASP A 383 4.40 -9.52 11.01
C ASP A 383 3.59 -10.78 10.67
N TYR A 384 3.20 -11.56 11.69
CA TYR A 384 2.42 -12.76 11.51
C TYR A 384 1.04 -12.49 10.94
N ILE A 385 0.33 -11.48 11.46
CA ILE A 385 -1.01 -11.12 11.00
C ILE A 385 -0.96 -10.49 9.60
N SER A 386 -0.06 -9.55 9.35
CA SER A 386 0.04 -8.92 8.03
C SER A 386 0.54 -9.86 6.93
N GLY A 387 1.23 -10.93 7.28
CA GLY A 387 1.61 -11.98 6.35
C GLY A 387 0.49 -12.97 5.99
N MET A 388 -0.72 -12.83 6.56
CA MET A 388 -1.86 -13.68 6.25
C MET A 388 -2.62 -13.17 5.02
N THR A 389 -3.19 -14.10 4.25
CA THR A 389 -4.27 -13.75 3.32
C THR A 389 -5.60 -13.64 4.07
N ASP A 390 -6.59 -12.95 3.52
CA ASP A 390 -7.96 -12.85 4.07
C ASP A 390 -8.53 -14.24 4.38
N SER A 391 -8.35 -15.18 3.45
CA SER A 391 -8.85 -16.55 3.59
C SER A 391 -8.16 -17.30 4.73
N TYR A 392 -6.85 -17.08 4.92
CA TYR A 392 -6.10 -17.72 6.03
C TYR A 392 -6.51 -17.11 7.37
N ALA A 393 -6.60 -15.79 7.48
CA ALA A 393 -7.03 -15.11 8.70
C ALA A 393 -8.43 -15.53 9.12
N LYS A 394 -9.37 -15.61 8.16
CA LYS A 394 -10.73 -16.12 8.38
C LYS A 394 -10.72 -17.57 8.88
N ARG A 395 -9.96 -18.45 8.26
CA ARG A 395 -9.86 -19.86 8.65
C ARG A 395 -9.28 -19.98 10.07
N LEU A 396 -8.17 -19.29 10.35
CA LEU A 396 -7.55 -19.32 11.68
C LEU A 396 -8.51 -18.82 12.77
N TYR A 397 -9.26 -17.75 12.47
CA TYR A 397 -10.32 -17.25 13.38
C TYR A 397 -11.37 -18.33 13.65
N GLN A 398 -11.83 -19.03 12.61
CA GLN A 398 -12.83 -20.11 12.77
C GLN A 398 -12.27 -21.28 13.59
N GLU A 399 -11.02 -21.68 13.37
CA GLU A 399 -10.37 -22.78 14.10
C GLU A 399 -10.13 -22.44 15.59
N LEU A 400 -9.93 -21.15 15.94
CA LEU A 400 -9.64 -20.75 17.32
C LEU A 400 -10.89 -20.34 18.13
N PHE A 401 -11.94 -19.85 17.48
CA PHE A 401 -13.02 -19.15 18.19
C PHE A 401 -14.44 -19.65 17.83
N VAL A 402 -14.59 -20.49 16.84
CA VAL A 402 -15.89 -21.03 16.38
C VAL A 402 -15.87 -22.55 16.42
#